data_97c0add80bac39887dc9f16ef7af7af3
#
_entry.id   97c0add80bac39887dc9f16ef7af7af3
#
_cell.length_a   1.000
_cell.length_b   1.000
_cell.length_c   1.000
_cell.angle_alpha   90.00
_cell.angle_beta   90.00
_cell.angle_gamma   90.00
#
_symmetry.space_group_name_H-M   'P 1'
#
loop_
_entity.id
_entity.type
_entity.pdbx_description
1 polymer ?
#
loop_
_entity_poly.entity_id
_entity_poly.type
_entity_poly.pdbx_seq_one_letter_code
_entity_poly.pdbx_strand_id
1 'polypeptide(L)'
;MIYFSVEDSIMPALDQRKISRWIRAVAADYGFAIGNIHYIFCSDERELEVNRQFLGHDYYTDIITFDYSTASTLNGDIFISMDTVRSN
;
A
#
# COMPACT_ATOMS: atom_id res chain seq x y z
N MET A 1 12.75 2.22 3.52
CA MET A 1 11.88 2.70 4.62
C MET A 1 10.42 2.38 4.31
N ILE A 2 9.63 2.15 5.35
CA ILE A 2 8.20 1.90 5.21
C ILE A 2 7.46 3.16 5.66
N TYR A 3 6.63 3.71 4.77
CA TYR A 3 5.89 4.95 5.01
C TYR A 3 4.39 4.67 5.03
N PHE A 4 3.66 5.44 5.84
CA PHE A 4 2.20 5.40 5.90
C PHE A 4 1.69 6.82 5.69
N SER A 5 0.73 7.01 4.79
CA SER A 5 0.11 8.30 4.54
C SER A 5 -1.36 8.14 4.21
N VAL A 6 -2.09 9.26 4.13
CA VAL A 6 -3.49 9.28 3.73
C VAL A 6 -3.73 10.30 2.63
N GLU A 7 -4.66 9.99 1.74
CA GLU A 7 -5.21 10.89 0.74
C GLU A 7 -6.73 10.81 0.83
N ASP A 8 -7.38 11.94 1.02
CA ASP A 8 -8.84 12.11 1.17
C ASP A 8 -9.51 11.03 2.04
N SER A 9 -8.87 10.69 3.15
CA SER A 9 -9.37 9.73 4.12
C SER A 9 -8.75 10.03 5.48
N ILE A 10 -9.04 9.19 6.48
CA ILE A 10 -8.51 9.31 7.84
C ILE A 10 -7.50 8.18 8.08
N MET A 11 -6.35 8.53 8.65
CA MET A 11 -5.35 7.53 9.01
C MET A 11 -5.94 6.54 10.02
N PRO A 12 -5.95 5.24 9.72
CA PRO A 12 -6.41 4.25 10.69
C PRO A 12 -5.48 4.19 11.91
N ALA A 13 -6.03 3.76 13.04
CA ALA A 13 -5.27 3.59 14.29
C ALA A 13 -4.41 2.33 14.18
N LEU A 14 -3.19 2.49 13.66
CA LEU A 14 -2.24 1.39 13.45
C LEU A 14 -1.00 1.57 14.30
N ASP A 15 -0.45 0.47 14.81
CA ASP A 15 0.89 0.46 15.35
C ASP A 15 1.89 0.34 14.19
N GLN A 16 2.28 1.48 13.63
CA GLN A 16 3.14 1.54 12.45
C GLN A 16 4.51 0.91 12.70
N ARG A 17 5.07 1.07 13.89
CA ARG A 17 6.36 0.47 14.24
C ARG A 17 6.30 -1.05 14.25
N LYS A 18 5.26 -1.59 14.85
CA LYS A 18 5.05 -3.04 14.94
C LYS A 18 4.83 -3.65 13.57
N ILE A 19 3.99 -3.01 12.75
CA ILE A 19 3.71 -3.46 11.38
C ILE A 19 4.99 -3.41 10.54
N SER A 20 5.74 -2.32 10.60
CA SER A 20 6.99 -2.16 9.86
C SER A 20 8.02 -3.23 10.25
N ARG A 21 8.14 -3.51 11.54
CA ARG A 21 9.04 -4.55 12.05
C ARG A 21 8.64 -5.93 11.56
N TRP A 22 7.35 -6.22 11.56
CA TRP A 22 6.83 -7.49 11.07
C TRP A 22 7.08 -7.66 9.57
N ILE A 23 6.81 -6.62 8.77
CA ILE A 23 7.05 -6.65 7.32
C ILE A 23 8.54 -6.90 7.03
N ARG A 24 9.43 -6.24 7.75
CA ARG A 24 10.87 -6.43 7.58
C ARG A 24 11.30 -7.85 7.93
N ALA A 25 10.75 -8.41 9.00
CA ALA A 25 11.04 -9.78 9.41
C ALA A 25 10.59 -10.79 8.36
N VAL A 26 9.38 -10.64 7.83
CA VAL A 26 8.85 -11.52 6.78
C VAL A 26 9.69 -11.42 5.51
N ALA A 27 10.04 -10.19 5.09
CA ALA A 27 10.86 -9.99 3.91
C ALA A 27 12.25 -10.65 4.06
N ALA A 28 12.86 -10.53 5.25
CA ALA A 28 14.14 -11.14 5.54
C ALA A 28 14.08 -12.67 5.44
N ASP A 29 12.99 -13.28 5.89
CA ASP A 29 12.78 -14.73 5.79
C ASP A 29 12.74 -15.20 4.34
N TYR A 30 12.30 -14.36 3.42
CA TYR A 30 12.28 -14.64 1.99
C TYR A 30 13.55 -14.14 1.26
N GLY A 31 14.51 -13.63 1.98
CA GLY A 31 15.78 -13.16 1.42
C GLY A 31 15.73 -11.78 0.79
N PHE A 32 14.74 -10.95 1.14
CA PHE A 32 14.59 -9.59 0.60
C PHE A 32 14.95 -8.53 1.62
N ALA A 33 15.62 -7.48 1.16
CA ALA A 33 15.75 -6.24 1.91
C ALA A 33 14.55 -5.34 1.63
N ILE A 34 14.26 -4.41 2.53
CA ILE A 34 13.23 -3.39 2.35
C ILE A 34 13.89 -2.12 1.83
N GLY A 35 13.48 -1.68 0.65
CA GLY A 35 13.82 -0.37 0.10
C GLY A 35 12.83 0.68 0.58
N ASN A 36 12.04 1.24 -0.33
CA ASN A 36 11.00 2.21 -0.01
C ASN A 36 9.63 1.62 -0.32
N ILE A 37 8.83 1.36 0.70
CA ILE A 37 7.45 0.90 0.58
C ILE A 37 6.55 1.97 1.17
N HIS A 38 5.55 2.41 0.40
CA HIS A 38 4.63 3.45 0.79
C HIS A 38 3.20 2.90 0.78
N TYR A 39 2.58 2.88 1.97
CA TYR A 39 1.17 2.54 2.12
C TYR A 39 0.36 3.83 2.12
N ILE A 40 -0.58 3.97 1.18
CA ILE A 40 -1.40 5.16 1.01
C ILE A 40 -2.85 4.77 1.25
N PHE A 41 -3.44 5.29 2.33
CA PHE A 41 -4.86 5.08 2.63
C PHE A 41 -5.68 6.16 1.95
N CYS A 42 -6.68 5.77 1.18
CA CYS A 42 -7.48 6.68 0.38
C CYS A 42 -8.96 6.29 0.36
N SER A 43 -9.78 7.10 -0.29
CA SER A 43 -11.19 6.77 -0.54
C SER A 43 -11.34 5.90 -1.78
N ASP A 44 -12.51 5.30 -1.97
CA ASP A 44 -12.87 4.58 -3.19
C ASP A 44 -12.72 5.46 -4.43
N GLU A 45 -13.15 6.71 -4.33
CA GLU A 45 -13.08 7.67 -5.44
C GLU A 45 -11.65 7.90 -5.87
N ARG A 46 -10.74 8.11 -4.92
CA ARG A 46 -9.33 8.32 -5.21
C ARG A 46 -8.69 7.07 -5.82
N GLU A 47 -9.03 5.90 -5.31
CA GLU A 47 -8.52 4.63 -5.83
C GLU A 47 -9.01 4.37 -7.24
N LEU A 48 -10.28 4.66 -7.52
CA LEU A 48 -10.84 4.53 -8.86
C LEU A 48 -10.12 5.47 -9.84
N GLU A 49 -9.82 6.69 -9.42
CA GLU A 49 -9.06 7.66 -10.22
C GLU A 49 -7.67 7.10 -10.57
N VAL A 50 -6.98 6.52 -9.59
CA VAL A 50 -5.67 5.90 -9.78
C VAL A 50 -5.77 4.72 -10.77
N ASN A 51 -6.80 3.88 -10.63
CA ASN A 51 -7.04 2.76 -11.53
C ASN A 51 -7.22 3.23 -12.99
N ARG A 52 -8.02 4.26 -13.19
CA ARG A 52 -8.26 4.82 -14.53
C ARG A 52 -6.99 5.42 -15.12
N GLN A 53 -6.27 6.18 -14.31
CA GLN A 53 -5.15 6.99 -14.76
C GLN A 53 -3.89 6.16 -15.05
N PHE A 54 -3.61 5.16 -14.23
CA PHE A 54 -2.36 4.42 -14.28
C PHE A 54 -2.48 2.98 -14.75
N LEU A 55 -3.63 2.34 -14.54
CA LEU A 55 -3.84 0.94 -14.90
C LEU A 55 -4.84 0.74 -16.03
N GLY A 56 -5.55 1.81 -16.44
CA GLY A 56 -6.57 1.73 -17.47
C GLY A 56 -7.81 0.94 -17.06
N HIS A 57 -7.99 0.67 -15.80
CA HIS A 57 -9.14 -0.04 -15.25
C HIS A 57 -10.20 0.96 -14.78
N ASP A 58 -11.48 0.63 -14.95
CA ASP A 58 -12.59 1.48 -14.56
C ASP A 58 -13.54 0.73 -13.61
N TYR A 59 -12.97 0.21 -12.52
CA TYR A 59 -13.73 -0.48 -11.50
C TYR A 59 -13.05 -0.29 -10.13
N TYR A 60 -13.86 -0.45 -9.07
CA TYR A 60 -13.36 -0.35 -7.69
C TYR A 60 -12.65 -1.63 -7.28
N THR A 61 -11.57 -1.46 -6.54
CA THR A 61 -10.83 -2.55 -5.90
C THR A 61 -10.45 -2.07 -4.50
N ASP A 62 -10.11 -2.99 -3.59
CA ASP A 62 -9.71 -2.64 -2.23
C ASP A 62 -8.23 -2.23 -2.15
N ILE A 63 -7.38 -2.81 -2.97
CA ILE A 63 -5.93 -2.55 -2.95
C ILE A 63 -5.39 -2.44 -4.37
N ILE A 64 -4.54 -1.44 -4.61
CA ILE A 64 -3.77 -1.29 -5.85
C ILE A 64 -2.30 -1.25 -5.46
N THR A 65 -1.49 -2.09 -6.11
CA THR A 65 -0.06 -2.16 -5.85
C THR A 65 0.75 -1.78 -7.08
N PHE A 66 1.67 -0.82 -6.92
CA PHE A 66 2.69 -0.51 -7.91
C PHE A 66 4.02 -1.06 -7.40
N ASP A 67 4.55 -2.06 -8.10
CA ASP A 67 5.75 -2.80 -7.68
C ASP A 67 6.97 -2.30 -8.45
N TYR A 68 7.91 -1.72 -7.72
CA TYR A 68 9.19 -1.25 -8.26
C TYR A 68 10.37 -2.07 -7.74
N SER A 69 10.08 -3.29 -7.25
CA SER A 69 11.08 -4.14 -6.62
C SER A 69 12.13 -4.62 -7.60
N THR A 70 13.35 -4.80 -7.08
CA THR A 70 14.45 -5.47 -7.78
C THR A 70 14.49 -6.93 -7.34
N ALA A 71 15.50 -7.68 -7.80
CA ALA A 71 15.65 -9.09 -7.46
C ALA A 71 15.89 -9.33 -5.96
N SER A 72 16.39 -8.34 -5.21
CA SER A 72 16.77 -8.49 -3.80
C SER A 72 16.17 -7.45 -2.87
N THR A 73 15.52 -6.42 -3.40
CA THR A 73 15.01 -5.29 -2.60
C THR A 73 13.56 -4.99 -2.98
N LEU A 74 12.70 -4.92 -1.96
CA LEU A 74 11.28 -4.61 -2.15
C LEU A 74 11.06 -3.10 -2.14
N ASN A 75 10.44 -2.60 -3.22
CA ASN A 75 10.05 -1.20 -3.36
C ASN A 75 8.64 -1.16 -3.96
N GLY A 76 7.82 -0.23 -3.52
CA GLY A 76 6.50 -0.08 -4.12
C GLY A 76 5.61 0.92 -3.41
N ASP A 77 4.50 1.24 -4.09
CA ASP A 77 3.43 2.05 -3.55
C ASP A 77 2.17 1.17 -3.50
N ILE A 78 1.47 1.20 -2.36
CA ILE A 78 0.28 0.40 -2.13
C ILE A 78 -0.86 1.32 -1.72
N PHE A 79 -1.87 1.45 -2.60
CA PHE A 79 -3.07 2.23 -2.32
C PHE A 79 -4.13 1.31 -1.72
N ILE A 80 -4.69 1.70 -0.58
CA ILE A 80 -5.69 0.93 0.14
C ILE A 80 -6.95 1.78 0.30
N SER A 81 -8.07 1.31 -0.26
CA SER A 81 -9.34 1.99 -0.09
C SER A 81 -9.92 1.71 1.29
N MET A 82 -10.02 2.74 2.10
CA MET A 82 -10.62 2.62 3.44
C MET A 82 -12.11 2.35 3.39
N ASP A 83 -12.80 2.86 2.38
CA ASP A 83 -14.23 2.65 2.23
C ASP A 83 -14.54 1.18 1.95
N THR A 84 -13.84 0.58 1.00
CA THR A 84 -14.02 -0.84 0.64
C THR A 84 -13.57 -1.76 1.77
N VAL A 85 -12.44 -1.48 2.40
CA VAL A 85 -11.91 -2.29 3.50
C VAL A 85 -12.86 -2.26 4.70
N ARG A 86 -13.47 -1.11 5.01
CA ARG A 86 -14.46 -0.99 6.10
C ARG A 86 -15.77 -1.72 5.79
N SER A 87 -16.14 -1.83 4.52
CA SER A 87 -17.35 -2.52 4.08
C SER A 87 -17.22 -4.03 4.14
N ASN A 88 -16.00 -4.52 4.10
CA ASN A 88 -15.69 -5.94 4.18
C ASN A 88 -15.42 -6.32 5.65
#